data_6ede405a812d0ba6dbb4f99a28762b2d
#
_entry.id   6ede405a812d0ba6dbb4f99a28762b2d
#
_cell.length_a   1.000
_cell.length_b   1.000
_cell.length_c   1.000
_cell.angle_alpha   90.00
_cell.angle_beta   90.00
_cell.angle_gamma   90.00
#
_symmetry.space_group_name_H-M   'P 1'
#
loop_
_entity.id
_entity.type
_entity.pdbx_description
1 polymer ?
#
loop_
_entity_poly.entity_id
_entity_poly.type
_entity_poly.pdbx_seq_one_letter_code
_entity_poly.pdbx_strand_id
1 'polypeptide(L)'
;LVMPGNNDTFEIDQLAAELNHQQGVNKILAITQRSESGSIKLCGYSHHRVSAAGRELSLLAARPHSMGGPTLTFPEYMAETYGINSLEESQQRLRNMVDEASQDIIFLAHNGPAGLGDSPGDMWGCDFKPGGGDWGDTDLAWAIGYARSRQKRVRAVIAGHMHLKTKQGEQRPWQQVIDDTCYINAARVPRIFNGDDDVYRHHVMLRIDATGMTFSEELLPQYG
;
A
#
# COMPACT_ATOMS: atom_id res chain seq x y z
N LEU A 1 10.36 -5.49 -3.90
CA LEU A 1 9.38 -5.70 -2.83
C LEU A 1 7.98 -5.66 -3.41
N VAL A 2 7.09 -6.51 -2.93
CA VAL A 2 5.67 -6.55 -3.32
C VAL A 2 4.82 -6.51 -2.06
N MET A 3 3.94 -5.53 -1.95
CA MET A 3 2.93 -5.44 -0.90
C MET A 3 1.68 -6.21 -1.38
N PRO A 4 1.32 -7.33 -0.73
CA PRO A 4 0.13 -8.08 -1.12
C PRO A 4 -1.15 -7.34 -0.72
N GLY A 5 -2.16 -7.44 -1.59
CA GLY A 5 -3.45 -6.81 -1.42
C GLY A 5 -4.52 -7.78 -0.89
N ASN A 6 -5.72 -7.26 -0.70
CA ASN A 6 -6.87 -8.02 -0.21
C ASN A 6 -7.33 -9.16 -1.14
N ASN A 7 -6.92 -9.12 -2.41
CA ASN A 7 -7.19 -10.18 -3.38
C ASN A 7 -6.06 -11.22 -3.47
N ASP A 8 -5.07 -11.14 -2.59
CA ASP A 8 -3.89 -12.01 -2.56
C ASP A 8 -3.88 -12.91 -1.31
N THR A 9 -5.04 -13.23 -0.76
CA THR A 9 -5.22 -14.18 0.34
C THR A 9 -5.64 -15.54 -0.19
N PHE A 10 -5.34 -16.60 0.54
CA PHE A 10 -5.71 -17.97 0.16
C PHE A 10 -7.21 -18.14 -0.09
N GLU A 11 -8.05 -17.55 0.76
CA GLU A 11 -9.51 -17.71 0.67
C GLU A 11 -10.09 -17.03 -0.58
N ILE A 12 -9.63 -15.83 -0.89
CA ILE A 12 -10.15 -15.07 -2.04
C ILE A 12 -9.64 -15.65 -3.34
N ASP A 13 -8.39 -16.10 -3.39
CA ASP A 13 -7.86 -16.77 -4.57
C ASP A 13 -8.49 -18.12 -4.79
N GLN A 14 -8.78 -18.86 -3.75
CA GLN A 14 -9.50 -20.11 -3.86
C GLN A 14 -10.92 -19.88 -4.42
N LEU A 15 -11.63 -18.89 -3.92
CA LEU A 15 -12.94 -18.51 -4.44
C LEU A 15 -12.86 -17.93 -5.87
N ALA A 16 -11.88 -17.09 -6.16
CA ALA A 16 -11.65 -16.55 -7.50
C ALA A 16 -11.20 -17.62 -8.49
N ALA A 17 -10.42 -18.60 -8.06
CA ALA A 17 -10.05 -19.77 -8.86
C ALA A 17 -11.27 -20.64 -9.19
N GLU A 18 -12.14 -20.86 -8.22
CA GLU A 18 -13.39 -21.61 -8.42
C GLU A 18 -14.36 -20.87 -9.35
N LEU A 19 -14.48 -19.54 -9.21
CA LEU A 19 -15.38 -18.71 -10.01
C LEU A 19 -14.83 -18.37 -11.41
N ASN A 20 -13.52 -18.27 -11.58
CA ASN A 20 -12.85 -17.80 -12.81
C ASN A 20 -11.94 -18.84 -13.48
N HIS A 21 -12.20 -20.12 -13.31
CA HIS A 21 -11.45 -21.20 -13.94
C HIS A 21 -9.92 -21.11 -13.69
N GLN A 22 -9.49 -21.00 -12.44
CA GLN A 22 -8.09 -21.13 -11.99
C GLN A 22 -7.14 -19.95 -12.29
N GLN A 23 -7.62 -18.82 -12.75
CA GLN A 23 -6.70 -17.69 -13.03
C GLN A 23 -6.08 -17.06 -11.78
N GLY A 24 -6.75 -17.09 -10.62
CA GLY A 24 -6.26 -16.54 -9.35
C GLY A 24 -5.10 -17.36 -8.75
N VAL A 25 -5.26 -18.67 -8.67
CA VAL A 25 -4.25 -19.60 -8.12
C VAL A 25 -2.91 -19.49 -8.86
N ASN A 26 -2.93 -19.33 -10.18
CA ASN A 26 -1.72 -19.17 -10.97
C ASN A 26 -0.92 -17.90 -10.65
N LYS A 27 -1.58 -16.83 -10.21
CA LYS A 27 -0.90 -15.57 -9.84
C LYS A 27 -0.16 -15.71 -8.51
N ILE A 28 -0.78 -16.30 -7.51
CA ILE A 28 -0.12 -16.48 -6.19
C ILE A 28 1.01 -17.48 -6.29
N LEU A 29 0.79 -18.63 -6.94
CA LEU A 29 1.87 -19.58 -7.18
C LEU A 29 3.06 -18.94 -7.90
N ALA A 30 2.81 -18.11 -8.92
CA ALA A 30 3.87 -17.39 -9.62
C ALA A 30 4.59 -16.38 -8.72
N ILE A 31 3.87 -15.66 -7.85
CA ILE A 31 4.46 -14.72 -6.89
C ILE A 31 5.26 -15.47 -5.83
N THR A 32 4.71 -16.54 -5.27
CA THR A 32 5.37 -17.37 -4.25
C THR A 32 6.64 -18.01 -4.82
N GLN A 33 6.59 -18.63 -6.00
CA GLN A 33 7.76 -19.20 -6.67
C GLN A 33 8.84 -18.15 -6.95
N ARG A 34 8.48 -16.95 -7.37
CA ARG A 34 9.42 -15.84 -7.57
C ARG A 34 9.99 -15.32 -6.25
N SER A 35 9.22 -15.36 -5.16
CA SER A 35 9.71 -15.03 -3.82
C SER A 35 10.75 -16.07 -3.35
N GLU A 36 10.49 -17.35 -3.56
CA GLU A 36 11.43 -18.44 -3.25
C GLU A 36 12.71 -18.35 -4.07
N SER A 37 12.63 -17.93 -5.32
CA SER A 37 13.81 -17.70 -6.19
C SER A 37 14.58 -16.41 -5.85
N GLY A 38 14.08 -15.58 -4.91
CA GLY A 38 14.70 -14.33 -4.50
C GLY A 38 14.48 -13.16 -5.47
N SER A 39 13.75 -13.35 -6.57
CA SER A 39 13.49 -12.30 -7.57
C SER A 39 12.39 -11.33 -7.13
N ILE A 40 11.46 -11.79 -6.29
CA ILE A 40 10.40 -10.98 -5.65
C ILE A 40 10.42 -11.25 -4.15
N LYS A 41 10.33 -10.21 -3.34
CA LYS A 41 10.15 -10.31 -1.90
C LYS A 41 8.78 -9.76 -1.52
N LEU A 42 7.93 -10.64 -1.01
CA LEU A 42 6.66 -10.23 -0.39
C LEU A 42 6.96 -9.45 0.88
N CYS A 43 6.29 -8.35 1.10
CA CYS A 43 6.45 -7.52 2.28
C CYS A 43 5.10 -7.30 2.96
N GLY A 44 5.16 -7.30 4.27
CA GLY A 44 4.08 -7.02 5.21
C GLY A 44 4.70 -7.09 6.60
N TYR A 45 4.46 -6.09 7.44
CA TYR A 45 5.10 -5.97 8.75
C TYR A 45 6.61 -6.20 8.71
N SER A 46 7.28 -5.59 7.73
CA SER A 46 8.72 -5.75 7.51
C SER A 46 9.45 -4.41 7.34
N HIS A 47 10.67 -4.36 7.85
CA HIS A 47 11.54 -3.19 7.79
C HIS A 47 12.68 -3.42 6.78
N HIS A 48 12.84 -2.48 5.87
CA HIS A 48 13.89 -2.49 4.86
C HIS A 48 14.68 -1.18 4.93
N ARG A 49 15.99 -1.28 5.07
CA ARG A 49 16.89 -0.13 5.01
C ARG A 49 17.27 0.14 3.57
N VAL A 50 17.19 1.40 3.18
CA VAL A 50 17.50 1.88 1.83
C VAL A 50 18.49 3.03 1.97
N SER A 51 19.61 2.95 1.25
CA SER A 51 20.55 4.05 1.14
C SER A 51 20.42 4.69 -0.24
N ALA A 52 20.05 5.95 -0.28
CA ALA A 52 19.90 6.71 -1.52
C ALA A 52 20.42 8.14 -1.34
N ALA A 53 21.20 8.62 -2.30
CA ALA A 53 21.77 9.98 -2.31
C ALA A 53 22.49 10.37 -1.00
N GLY A 54 23.22 9.42 -0.40
CA GLY A 54 23.95 9.62 0.87
C GLY A 54 23.06 9.70 2.11
N ARG A 55 21.77 9.36 2.01
CA ARG A 55 20.81 9.29 3.12
C ARG A 55 20.42 7.85 3.41
N GLU A 56 20.24 7.55 4.68
CA GLU A 56 19.62 6.30 5.12
C GLU A 56 18.12 6.52 5.34
N LEU A 57 17.32 5.67 4.75
CA LEU A 57 15.87 5.66 4.82
C LEU A 57 15.39 4.31 5.31
N SER A 58 14.36 4.30 6.14
CA SER A 58 13.62 3.08 6.48
C SER A 58 12.34 3.00 5.65
N LEU A 59 12.23 1.95 4.83
CA LEU A 59 10.97 1.58 4.21
C LEU A 59 10.28 0.56 5.13
N LEU A 60 9.16 0.97 5.72
CA LEU A 60 8.35 0.15 6.62
C LEU A 60 7.13 -0.34 5.86
N ALA A 61 7.11 -1.64 5.58
CA ALA A 61 5.93 -2.29 5.01
C ALA A 61 4.90 -2.51 6.13
N ALA A 62 3.78 -1.80 6.06
CA ALA A 62 2.71 -1.86 7.04
C ALA A 62 1.78 -3.07 6.80
N ARG A 63 0.51 -2.96 7.21
CA ARG A 63 -0.46 -4.04 7.13
C ARG A 63 -0.73 -4.44 5.66
N PRO A 64 -0.47 -5.70 5.29
CA PRO A 64 -0.90 -6.25 4.02
C PRO A 64 -2.38 -6.64 4.06
N HIS A 65 -2.97 -6.96 2.92
CA HIS A 65 -4.31 -7.54 2.75
C HIS A 65 -5.46 -6.72 3.34
N SER A 66 -5.24 -5.46 3.71
CA SER A 66 -6.29 -4.62 4.29
C SER A 66 -7.42 -4.36 3.30
N MET A 67 -8.65 -4.50 3.76
CA MET A 67 -9.84 -3.99 3.06
C MET A 67 -10.23 -2.59 3.54
N GLY A 68 -9.41 -1.98 4.40
CA GLY A 68 -9.70 -0.69 5.03
C GLY A 68 -10.69 -0.77 6.20
N GLY A 69 -10.92 0.40 6.82
CA GLY A 69 -11.84 0.54 7.92
C GLY A 69 -11.30 0.08 9.28
N PRO A 70 -12.18 0.04 10.30
CA PRO A 70 -11.77 -0.10 11.69
C PRO A 70 -11.56 -1.55 12.16
N THR A 71 -11.58 -2.54 11.27
CA THR A 71 -11.48 -3.95 11.64
C THR A 71 -10.29 -4.63 10.99
N LEU A 72 -9.74 -5.66 11.66
CA LEU A 72 -8.77 -6.56 11.05
C LEU A 72 -9.52 -7.50 10.10
N THR A 73 -9.15 -7.43 8.81
CA THR A 73 -9.68 -8.33 7.79
C THR A 73 -8.86 -9.61 7.72
N PHE A 74 -9.50 -10.73 7.34
CA PHE A 74 -8.88 -12.06 7.23
C PHE A 74 -8.13 -12.50 8.51
N PRO A 75 -8.78 -12.47 9.70
CA PRO A 75 -8.09 -12.65 10.98
C PRO A 75 -7.35 -13.98 11.08
N GLU A 76 -7.89 -15.08 10.60
CA GLU A 76 -7.25 -16.40 10.61
C GLU A 76 -5.98 -16.39 9.74
N TYR A 77 -6.07 -15.88 8.51
CA TYR A 77 -4.92 -15.75 7.61
C TYR A 77 -3.84 -14.82 8.18
N MET A 78 -4.24 -13.69 8.78
CA MET A 78 -3.32 -12.75 9.41
C MET A 78 -2.62 -13.37 10.62
N ALA A 79 -3.33 -14.17 11.40
CA ALA A 79 -2.76 -14.91 12.53
C ALA A 79 -1.73 -15.95 12.06
N GLU A 80 -2.08 -16.76 11.07
CA GLU A 80 -1.21 -17.83 10.56
C GLU A 80 0.02 -17.29 9.84
N THR A 81 -0.15 -16.26 9.00
CA THR A 81 0.93 -15.76 8.12
C THR A 81 1.82 -14.74 8.80
N TYR A 82 1.26 -13.87 9.64
CA TYR A 82 1.96 -12.73 10.24
C TYR A 82 2.00 -12.75 11.76
N GLY A 83 1.27 -13.66 12.41
CA GLY A 83 1.12 -13.72 13.87
C GLY A 83 0.35 -12.50 14.42
N ILE A 84 -0.64 -11.99 13.66
CA ILE A 84 -1.43 -10.80 14.01
C ILE A 84 -2.90 -11.21 14.16
N ASN A 85 -3.43 -11.06 15.37
CA ASN A 85 -4.81 -11.45 15.71
C ASN A 85 -5.74 -10.24 15.91
N SER A 86 -5.19 -9.04 16.07
CA SER A 86 -5.97 -7.83 16.31
C SER A 86 -5.31 -6.58 15.73
N LEU A 87 -6.04 -5.47 15.67
CA LEU A 87 -5.46 -4.18 15.29
C LEU A 87 -4.47 -3.65 16.32
N GLU A 88 -4.66 -3.97 17.60
CA GLU A 88 -3.72 -3.62 18.67
C GLU A 88 -2.37 -4.33 18.48
N GLU A 89 -2.40 -5.61 18.09
CA GLU A 89 -1.18 -6.35 17.74
C GLU A 89 -0.53 -5.80 16.48
N SER A 90 -1.32 -5.38 15.48
CA SER A 90 -0.84 -4.67 14.32
C SER A 90 -0.13 -3.36 14.71
N GLN A 91 -0.76 -2.53 15.54
CA GLN A 91 -0.17 -1.30 16.06
C GLN A 91 1.13 -1.59 16.83
N GLN A 92 1.16 -2.61 17.67
CA GLN A 92 2.37 -2.97 18.43
C GLN A 92 3.50 -3.42 17.48
N ARG A 93 3.18 -4.18 16.43
CA ARG A 93 4.16 -4.58 15.42
C ARG A 93 4.72 -3.35 14.69
N LEU A 94 3.86 -2.44 14.25
CA LEU A 94 4.25 -1.20 13.60
C LEU A 94 5.08 -0.30 14.52
N ARG A 95 4.71 -0.23 15.80
CA ARG A 95 5.49 0.48 16.83
C ARG A 95 6.93 -0.01 16.89
N ASN A 96 7.12 -1.32 17.02
CA ASN A 96 8.46 -1.91 17.09
C ASN A 96 9.29 -1.56 15.86
N MET A 97 8.67 -1.63 14.66
CA MET A 97 9.32 -1.25 13.42
C MET A 97 9.71 0.23 13.37
N VAL A 98 8.84 1.11 13.87
CA VAL A 98 9.13 2.55 13.98
C VAL A 98 10.29 2.80 14.96
N ASP A 99 10.32 2.11 16.10
CA ASP A 99 11.40 2.28 17.09
C ASP A 99 12.77 1.90 16.50
N GLU A 100 12.85 0.87 15.66
CA GLU A 100 14.05 0.40 14.98
C GLU A 100 14.43 1.20 13.72
N ALA A 101 13.50 2.01 13.19
CA ALA A 101 13.68 2.73 11.95
C ALA A 101 14.71 3.85 12.06
N SER A 102 15.32 4.21 10.92
CA SER A 102 16.12 5.42 10.77
C SER A 102 15.27 6.68 10.97
N GLN A 103 15.93 7.85 10.94
CA GLN A 103 15.26 9.15 11.14
C GLN A 103 14.21 9.44 10.04
N ASP A 104 14.48 9.02 8.80
CA ASP A 104 13.58 9.19 7.66
C ASP A 104 12.84 7.88 7.35
N ILE A 105 11.51 7.95 7.31
CA ILE A 105 10.62 6.79 7.12
C ILE A 105 9.77 6.99 5.87
N ILE A 106 9.65 5.93 5.09
CA ILE A 106 8.63 5.75 4.06
C ILE A 106 7.76 4.57 4.48
N PHE A 107 6.45 4.75 4.61
CA PHE A 107 5.52 3.65 4.77
C PHE A 107 5.07 3.13 3.40
N LEU A 108 5.05 1.81 3.25
CA LEU A 108 4.43 1.10 2.14
C LEU A 108 3.29 0.25 2.72
N ALA A 109 2.07 0.44 2.24
CA ALA A 109 0.89 -0.25 2.73
C ALA A 109 0.00 -0.73 1.57
N HIS A 110 -0.91 -1.67 1.83
CA HIS A 110 -1.93 -2.01 0.84
C HIS A 110 -2.98 -0.90 0.75
N ASN A 111 -3.57 -0.50 1.88
CA ASN A 111 -4.49 0.63 1.98
C ASN A 111 -3.83 1.80 2.73
N GLY A 112 -4.29 3.02 2.49
CA GLY A 112 -3.74 4.20 3.15
C GLY A 112 -4.25 4.42 4.56
N PRO A 113 -3.70 5.41 5.28
CA PRO A 113 -4.07 5.68 6.65
C PRO A 113 -5.46 6.30 6.78
N ALA A 114 -6.12 6.06 7.90
CA ALA A 114 -7.29 6.82 8.30
C ALA A 114 -6.96 8.30 8.52
N GLY A 115 -7.95 9.17 8.36
CA GLY A 115 -7.84 10.63 8.44
C GLY A 115 -7.81 11.33 7.08
N LEU A 116 -7.91 10.59 5.98
CA LEU A 116 -7.86 11.11 4.60
C LEU A 116 -9.02 10.58 3.74
N GLY A 117 -10.18 10.34 4.35
CA GLY A 117 -11.29 9.67 3.68
C GLY A 117 -12.68 10.07 4.14
N ASP A 118 -12.91 11.30 4.60
CA ASP A 118 -14.21 11.74 5.13
C ASP A 118 -15.32 11.67 4.09
N SER A 119 -14.99 11.91 2.82
CA SER A 119 -15.91 11.88 1.68
C SER A 119 -15.49 10.81 0.66
N PRO A 120 -16.43 10.28 -0.15
CA PRO A 120 -16.14 9.27 -1.15
C PRO A 120 -15.06 9.67 -2.17
N GLY A 121 -14.96 10.96 -2.51
CA GLY A 121 -13.93 11.51 -3.41
C GLY A 121 -12.57 11.76 -2.76
N ASP A 122 -12.46 11.61 -1.45
CA ASP A 122 -11.18 11.75 -0.75
C ASP A 122 -10.27 10.55 -1.01
N MET A 123 -8.98 10.69 -0.72
CA MET A 123 -7.94 9.75 -1.13
C MET A 123 -8.24 8.29 -0.71
N TRP A 124 -8.76 8.08 0.50
CA TRP A 124 -9.19 6.76 1.01
C TRP A 124 -10.63 6.77 1.53
N GLY A 125 -11.50 7.58 0.92
CA GLY A 125 -12.92 7.63 1.22
C GLY A 125 -13.69 6.43 0.67
N CYS A 126 -14.72 6.00 1.39
CA CYS A 126 -15.59 4.89 0.99
C CYS A 126 -16.63 5.32 -0.05
N ASP A 127 -16.59 4.75 -1.26
CA ASP A 127 -17.54 5.00 -2.34
C ASP A 127 -18.46 3.81 -2.66
N PHE A 128 -18.35 2.72 -1.89
CA PHE A 128 -19.07 1.47 -2.11
C PHE A 128 -20.13 1.18 -1.04
N LYS A 129 -20.16 1.97 0.03
CA LYS A 129 -21.12 1.84 1.13
C LYS A 129 -21.69 3.22 1.48
N PRO A 130 -23.01 3.43 1.41
CA PRO A 130 -23.62 4.70 1.81
C PRO A 130 -23.26 5.06 3.25
N GLY A 131 -22.79 6.29 3.46
CA GLY A 131 -22.36 6.77 4.78
C GLY A 131 -21.08 6.09 5.31
N GLY A 132 -20.28 5.46 4.44
CA GLY A 132 -19.09 4.72 4.84
C GLY A 132 -17.95 5.57 5.39
N GLY A 133 -17.86 6.84 4.96
CA GLY A 133 -16.85 7.79 5.46
C GLY A 133 -15.42 7.33 5.21
N ASP A 134 -14.55 7.61 6.17
CA ASP A 134 -13.15 7.25 6.10
C ASP A 134 -12.94 5.72 6.15
N TRP A 135 -12.26 5.21 5.14
CA TRP A 135 -11.96 3.79 4.99
C TRP A 135 -10.46 3.49 5.05
N GLY A 136 -9.67 4.44 5.53
CA GLY A 136 -8.26 4.26 5.78
C GLY A 136 -7.96 3.32 6.96
N ASP A 137 -6.72 2.86 7.02
CA ASP A 137 -6.22 1.97 8.05
C ASP A 137 -5.90 2.73 9.34
N THR A 138 -6.59 2.40 10.43
CA THR A 138 -6.43 3.07 11.72
C THR A 138 -5.10 2.77 12.39
N ASP A 139 -4.57 1.56 12.24
CA ASP A 139 -3.27 1.15 12.75
C ASP A 139 -2.12 1.86 12.03
N LEU A 140 -2.23 2.09 10.72
CA LEU A 140 -1.25 2.87 9.96
C LEU A 140 -1.29 4.36 10.36
N ALA A 141 -2.48 4.95 10.50
CA ALA A 141 -2.62 6.32 10.98
C ALA A 141 -1.99 6.49 12.37
N TRP A 142 -2.23 5.53 13.26
CA TRP A 142 -1.61 5.50 14.58
C TRP A 142 -0.08 5.43 14.49
N ALA A 143 0.46 4.55 13.63
CA ALA A 143 1.92 4.39 13.46
C ALA A 143 2.59 5.66 12.92
N ILE A 144 1.94 6.39 12.01
CA ILE A 144 2.41 7.69 11.52
C ILE A 144 2.48 8.71 12.66
N GLY A 145 1.40 8.80 13.46
CA GLY A 145 1.37 9.67 14.65
C GLY A 145 2.45 9.29 15.68
N TYR A 146 2.63 7.99 15.91
CA TYR A 146 3.68 7.50 16.79
C TYR A 146 5.09 7.86 16.28
N ALA A 147 5.38 7.66 14.99
CA ALA A 147 6.67 8.05 14.40
C ALA A 147 6.97 9.55 14.61
N ARG A 148 5.98 10.41 14.38
CA ARG A 148 6.09 11.85 14.63
C ARG A 148 6.33 12.17 16.12
N SER A 149 5.67 11.49 17.05
CA SER A 149 5.87 11.66 18.48
C SER A 149 7.29 11.24 18.91
N ARG A 150 7.92 10.34 18.16
CA ARG A 150 9.34 9.94 18.32
C ARG A 150 10.31 10.86 17.57
N GLN A 151 9.83 12.01 17.07
CA GLN A 151 10.59 12.99 16.29
C GLN A 151 11.18 12.42 14.98
N LYS A 152 10.64 11.31 14.48
CA LYS A 152 11.02 10.75 13.19
C LYS A 152 10.26 11.47 12.06
N ARG A 153 10.86 11.55 10.89
CA ARG A 153 10.29 12.22 9.72
C ARG A 153 9.63 11.18 8.82
N VAL A 154 8.31 11.19 8.78
CA VAL A 154 7.56 10.39 7.79
C VAL A 154 7.58 11.17 6.47
N ARG A 155 8.39 10.72 5.53
CA ARG A 155 8.60 11.40 4.24
C ARG A 155 7.51 11.11 3.25
N ALA A 156 7.07 9.85 3.22
CA ALA A 156 5.99 9.43 2.35
C ALA A 156 5.19 8.27 2.96
N VAL A 157 3.94 8.19 2.52
CA VAL A 157 3.07 7.03 2.70
C VAL A 157 2.58 6.63 1.31
N ILE A 158 2.97 5.44 0.85
CA ILE A 158 2.62 4.93 -0.47
C ILE A 158 1.65 3.77 -0.26
N ALA A 159 0.44 3.91 -0.78
CA ALA A 159 -0.59 2.88 -0.66
C ALA A 159 -1.46 2.82 -1.92
N GLY A 160 -2.41 1.91 -1.92
CA GLY A 160 -3.35 1.72 -3.01
C GLY A 160 -4.75 1.45 -2.51
N HIS A 161 -5.33 0.33 -2.91
CA HIS A 161 -6.64 -0.21 -2.57
C HIS A 161 -7.82 0.63 -3.08
N MET A 162 -7.98 1.87 -2.63
CA MET A 162 -9.06 2.74 -3.10
C MET A 162 -8.72 3.28 -4.49
N HIS A 163 -9.40 2.77 -5.51
CA HIS A 163 -9.14 3.14 -6.90
C HIS A 163 -9.30 4.65 -7.11
N LEU A 164 -8.43 5.26 -7.91
CA LEU A 164 -8.45 6.71 -8.15
C LEU A 164 -9.76 7.21 -8.76
N LYS A 165 -10.45 6.37 -9.53
CA LYS A 165 -11.80 6.69 -10.04
C LYS A 165 -12.84 6.04 -9.13
N THR A 166 -13.71 6.86 -8.52
CA THR A 166 -14.82 6.38 -7.70
C THR A 166 -15.87 5.65 -8.54
N LYS A 167 -16.76 4.88 -7.90
CA LYS A 167 -17.90 4.23 -8.58
C LYS A 167 -18.86 5.24 -9.21
N GLN A 168 -18.92 6.46 -8.67
CA GLN A 168 -19.73 7.58 -9.19
C GLN A 168 -19.03 8.34 -10.31
N GLY A 169 -17.75 8.03 -10.60
CA GLY A 169 -16.97 8.63 -11.68
C GLY A 169 -16.12 9.83 -11.26
N GLU A 170 -16.12 10.21 -9.99
CA GLU A 170 -15.25 11.26 -9.45
C GLU A 170 -13.79 10.79 -9.45
N GLN A 171 -12.86 11.74 -9.55
CA GLN A 171 -11.43 11.46 -9.50
C GLN A 171 -10.89 11.80 -8.10
N ARG A 172 -10.34 10.79 -7.41
CA ARG A 172 -9.60 11.00 -6.17
C ARG A 172 -8.23 11.63 -6.43
N PRO A 173 -7.73 12.45 -5.50
CA PRO A 173 -6.34 12.87 -5.55
C PRO A 173 -5.41 11.65 -5.44
N TRP A 174 -4.42 11.57 -6.32
CA TRP A 174 -3.41 10.53 -6.23
C TRP A 174 -2.25 10.92 -5.30
N GLN A 175 -2.08 12.23 -5.06
CA GLN A 175 -1.04 12.80 -4.21
C GLN A 175 -1.59 13.93 -3.34
N GLN A 176 -1.20 13.94 -2.07
CA GLN A 176 -1.41 15.05 -1.13
C GLN A 176 -0.18 15.23 -0.25
N VAL A 177 0.11 16.45 0.17
CA VAL A 177 1.17 16.75 1.13
C VAL A 177 0.53 17.36 2.37
N ILE A 178 0.74 16.73 3.51
CA ILE A 178 0.21 17.17 4.80
C ILE A 178 1.34 17.02 5.84
N ASP A 179 1.64 18.07 6.59
CA ASP A 179 2.69 18.09 7.62
C ASP A 179 4.02 17.52 7.12
N ASP A 180 4.50 17.97 5.95
CA ASP A 180 5.73 17.51 5.29
C ASP A 180 5.75 16.02 4.89
N THR A 181 4.64 15.32 5.00
CA THR A 181 4.47 13.94 4.54
C THR A 181 3.74 13.92 3.20
N CYS A 182 4.33 13.23 2.22
CA CYS A 182 3.69 13.01 0.92
C CYS A 182 2.87 11.73 0.96
N TYR A 183 1.55 11.84 0.81
CA TYR A 183 0.63 10.71 0.71
C TYR A 183 0.38 10.41 -0.76
N ILE A 184 0.54 9.14 -1.14
CA ILE A 184 0.44 8.66 -2.53
C ILE A 184 -0.57 7.52 -2.58
N ASN A 185 -1.63 7.70 -3.37
CA ASN A 185 -2.51 6.61 -3.76
C ASN A 185 -2.13 6.13 -5.17
N ALA A 186 -1.48 4.97 -5.25
CA ALA A 186 -1.01 4.39 -6.50
C ALA A 186 -2.05 3.48 -7.20
N ALA A 187 -3.31 3.47 -6.72
CA ALA A 187 -4.34 2.55 -7.20
C ALA A 187 -5.07 3.06 -8.45
N ARG A 188 -4.34 3.41 -9.50
CA ARG A 188 -4.95 3.69 -10.80
C ARG A 188 -5.41 2.40 -11.48
N VAL A 189 -6.70 2.30 -11.78
CA VAL A 189 -7.31 1.16 -12.48
C VAL A 189 -8.18 1.70 -13.62
N PRO A 190 -7.99 1.25 -14.88
CA PRO A 190 -6.97 0.31 -15.32
C PRO A 190 -5.56 0.90 -15.26
N ARG A 191 -4.55 0.03 -15.13
CA ARG A 191 -3.12 0.42 -15.16
C ARG A 191 -2.50 0.29 -16.54
N ILE A 192 -3.18 -0.39 -17.45
CA ILE A 192 -2.72 -0.70 -18.80
C ILE A 192 -3.60 0.09 -19.76
N PHE A 193 -2.96 0.82 -20.66
CA PHE A 193 -3.61 1.68 -21.64
C PHE A 193 -3.13 1.29 -23.04
N ASN A 194 -4.05 1.14 -23.97
CA ASN A 194 -3.74 0.99 -25.39
C ASN A 194 -3.50 2.39 -25.99
N GLY A 195 -2.29 2.64 -26.47
CA GLY A 195 -1.96 3.78 -27.32
C GLY A 195 -2.08 3.40 -28.79
N ASP A 196 -1.73 4.35 -29.69
CA ASP A 196 -1.82 4.13 -31.12
C ASP A 196 -0.79 3.09 -31.60
N ASP A 197 0.42 3.10 -31.03
CA ASP A 197 1.55 2.26 -31.46
C ASP A 197 2.05 1.28 -30.40
N ASP A 198 1.59 1.36 -29.14
CA ASP A 198 2.09 0.53 -28.03
C ASP A 198 1.07 0.42 -26.90
N VAL A 199 1.34 -0.51 -25.99
CA VAL A 199 0.63 -0.68 -24.73
C VAL A 199 1.43 -0.02 -23.63
N TYR A 200 0.81 0.90 -22.89
CA TYR A 200 1.45 1.66 -21.81
C TYR A 200 1.00 1.16 -20.45
N ARG A 201 1.90 1.20 -19.49
CA ARG A 201 1.62 0.91 -18.07
C ARG A 201 1.82 2.16 -17.25
N HIS A 202 0.84 2.44 -16.39
CA HIS A 202 0.94 3.51 -15.41
C HIS A 202 1.79 3.09 -14.21
N HIS A 203 2.70 3.94 -13.85
CA HIS A 203 3.54 3.84 -12.67
C HIS A 203 3.56 5.15 -11.89
N VAL A 204 3.76 5.06 -10.58
CA VAL A 204 4.20 6.19 -9.78
C VAL A 204 5.71 6.04 -9.56
N MET A 205 6.45 7.03 -10.00
CA MET A 205 7.90 7.08 -9.85
C MET A 205 8.28 7.91 -8.62
N LEU A 206 9.07 7.32 -7.74
CA LEU A 206 9.73 8.02 -6.64
C LEU A 206 11.19 8.25 -7.01
N ARG A 207 11.62 9.50 -7.01
CA ARG A 207 13.03 9.90 -7.15
C ARG A 207 13.54 10.48 -5.84
N ILE A 208 14.69 10.02 -5.42
CA ILE A 208 15.38 10.48 -4.21
C ILE A 208 16.74 11.00 -4.63
N ASP A 209 17.00 12.27 -4.38
CA ASP A 209 18.27 12.92 -4.65
C ASP A 209 18.77 13.73 -3.44
N ALA A 210 19.88 14.46 -3.63
CA ALA A 210 20.46 15.28 -2.57
C ALA A 210 19.53 16.42 -2.11
N THR A 211 18.60 16.86 -2.95
CA THR A 211 17.68 17.97 -2.67
C THR A 211 16.40 17.52 -2.00
N GLY A 212 15.95 16.26 -2.22
CA GLY A 212 14.73 15.78 -1.63
C GLY A 212 14.14 14.51 -2.25
N MET A 213 12.82 14.41 -2.15
CA MET A 213 12.00 13.37 -2.78
C MET A 213 10.99 14.03 -3.70
N THR A 214 10.81 13.45 -4.88
CA THR A 214 9.79 13.86 -5.84
C THR A 214 9.01 12.63 -6.31
N PHE A 215 7.72 12.85 -6.59
CA PHE A 215 6.84 11.83 -7.13
C PHE A 215 6.27 12.32 -8.46
N SER A 216 6.16 11.41 -9.41
CA SER A 216 5.51 11.66 -10.71
C SER A 216 4.70 10.46 -11.14
N GLU A 217 3.60 10.70 -11.87
CA GLU A 217 2.92 9.66 -12.64
C GLU A 217 3.62 9.50 -13.99
N GLU A 218 3.89 8.27 -14.38
CA GLU A 218 4.56 7.96 -15.64
C GLU A 218 3.81 6.85 -16.39
N LEU A 219 3.70 7.01 -17.71
CA LEU A 219 3.23 5.98 -18.63
C LEU A 219 4.46 5.42 -19.35
N LEU A 220 4.78 4.17 -19.04
CA LEU A 220 5.92 3.48 -19.65
C LEU A 220 5.41 2.47 -20.69
N PRO A 221 6.04 2.40 -21.89
CA PRO A 221 5.71 1.39 -22.87
C PRO A 221 5.95 -0.01 -22.30
N GLN A 222 5.14 -0.98 -22.74
CA GLN A 222 5.22 -2.35 -22.22
C GLN A 222 6.51 -3.05 -22.63
N TYR A 223 7.06 -2.66 -23.78
CA TYR A 223 8.27 -3.21 -24.37
C TYR A 223 9.24 -2.06 -24.65
N GLY A 224 9.94 -1.60 -23.63
CA GLY A 224 11.01 -0.62 -23.73
C GLY A 224 12.31 -1.19 -23.18
#